data_8b167c560c2c5b2bac19444ffc38780e
#
_entry.id   8b167c560c2c5b2bac19444ffc38780e
#
_cell.length_a   1.000
_cell.length_b   1.000
_cell.length_c   1.000
_cell.angle_alpha   90.00
_cell.angle_beta   90.00
_cell.angle_gamma   90.00
#
_symmetry.space_group_name_H-M   'P 1'
#
loop_
_entity.id
_entity.type
_entity.pdbx_description
1 polymer ?
#
loop_
_entity_poly.entity_id
_entity_poly.type
_entity_poly.pdbx_seq_one_letter_code
_entity_poly.pdbx_strand_id
1 'polypeptide(L)'
;MTASLGYTDQWSIDQDRKKIVGASLVLWGLWYDEGRWFAKWCPRSRVIQRIALDLLRHDLKPHLSRRCKHLKGHGGVKGTVRYLRRVVDRYRYVARFDVMAYYESVDHALLRGLLDRAGIDADLQRIVADYLALPDRPNTGKGMVAGGSLSPLLGGLYLTPLDQSMGKDTRMVYVRYMDDFVILARTRWHLKKAIRQIYRITADLKLRLHR
;
A
#
# COMPACT_ATOMS: atom_id res chain seq x y z
N MET A 1 -19.17 -10.83 -9.49
CA MET A 1 -18.14 -11.80 -9.06
C MET A 1 -17.00 -11.77 -10.09
N THR A 2 -15.96 -10.96 -9.88
CA THR A 2 -14.77 -10.97 -10.75
C THR A 2 -13.73 -11.84 -10.07
N ALA A 3 -13.56 -13.05 -10.56
CA ALA A 3 -12.46 -13.92 -10.18
C ALA A 3 -11.15 -13.17 -10.47
N SER A 4 -10.31 -12.97 -9.45
CA SER A 4 -8.94 -12.54 -9.68
C SER A 4 -8.22 -13.75 -10.25
N LEU A 5 -7.79 -13.66 -11.49
CA LEU A 5 -6.83 -14.56 -12.08
C LEU A 5 -5.53 -14.46 -11.25
N GLY A 6 -5.35 -15.35 -10.29
CA GLY A 6 -4.02 -15.57 -9.72
C GLY A 6 -3.20 -16.28 -10.80
N TYR A 7 -2.00 -15.78 -11.10
CA TYR A 7 -1.12 -16.50 -12.01
C TYR A 7 -0.84 -17.90 -11.46
N THR A 8 -1.08 -18.90 -12.28
CA THR A 8 -0.85 -20.30 -11.94
C THR A 8 0.44 -20.83 -12.58
N ASP A 9 0.96 -20.10 -13.59
CA ASP A 9 2.13 -20.51 -14.36
C ASP A 9 2.92 -19.32 -14.93
N GLN A 10 4.18 -19.52 -15.24
CA GLN A 10 5.10 -18.50 -15.78
C GLN A 10 4.67 -18.02 -17.18
N TRP A 11 4.05 -18.91 -17.99
CA TRP A 11 3.60 -18.55 -19.32
C TRP A 11 2.53 -17.44 -19.31
N SER A 12 1.56 -17.54 -18.41
CA SER A 12 0.52 -16.50 -18.24
C SER A 12 1.11 -15.16 -17.83
N ILE A 13 2.12 -15.17 -16.95
CA ILE A 13 2.86 -13.97 -16.54
C ILE A 13 3.55 -13.32 -17.75
N ASP A 14 4.24 -14.11 -18.55
CA ASP A 14 5.00 -13.62 -19.71
C ASP A 14 4.07 -13.04 -20.79
N GLN A 15 2.88 -13.64 -21.00
CA GLN A 15 1.87 -13.11 -21.92
C GLN A 15 1.32 -11.77 -21.43
N ASP A 16 1.05 -11.63 -20.15
CA ASP A 16 0.54 -10.39 -19.59
C ASP A 16 1.62 -9.28 -19.58
N ARG A 17 2.90 -9.62 -19.38
CA ARG A 17 4.01 -8.65 -19.56
C ARG A 17 4.06 -8.12 -20.99
N LYS A 18 3.93 -8.98 -22.01
CA LYS A 18 3.90 -8.54 -23.42
C LYS A 18 2.76 -7.54 -23.70
N LYS A 19 1.59 -7.70 -23.06
CA LYS A 19 0.44 -6.78 -23.24
C LYS A 19 0.67 -5.38 -22.70
N ILE A 20 1.58 -5.20 -21.77
CA ILE A 20 1.86 -3.89 -21.16
C ILE A 20 3.10 -3.20 -21.71
N VAL A 21 3.90 -3.87 -22.55
CA VAL A 21 5.05 -3.27 -23.23
C VAL A 21 4.59 -2.05 -24.04
N GLY A 22 5.23 -0.91 -23.81
CA GLY A 22 4.87 0.34 -24.48
C GLY A 22 3.48 0.90 -24.16
N ALA A 23 2.72 0.27 -23.23
CA ALA A 23 1.40 0.77 -22.85
C ALA A 23 1.50 2.07 -22.05
N SER A 24 0.56 2.98 -22.28
CA SER A 24 0.36 4.23 -21.52
C SER A 24 -1.05 4.33 -20.99
N LEU A 25 -1.24 5.10 -19.94
CA LEU A 25 -2.56 5.34 -19.36
C LEU A 25 -3.18 6.62 -19.93
N VAL A 26 -4.50 6.63 -20.05
CA VAL A 26 -5.29 7.79 -20.48
C VAL A 26 -6.35 8.08 -19.43
N LEU A 27 -6.31 9.30 -18.90
CA LEU A 27 -7.27 9.82 -17.93
C LEU A 27 -8.38 10.60 -18.66
N TRP A 28 -9.64 10.21 -18.45
CA TRP A 28 -10.79 10.90 -19.02
C TRP A 28 -11.33 12.02 -18.13
N GLY A 29 -11.23 11.85 -16.81
CA GLY A 29 -11.73 12.83 -15.86
C GLY A 29 -11.09 12.69 -14.49
N LEU A 30 -11.08 13.80 -13.77
CA LEU A 30 -10.60 13.92 -12.41
C LEU A 30 -11.59 14.78 -11.64
N TRP A 31 -12.00 14.36 -10.45
CA TRP A 31 -12.85 15.16 -9.57
C TRP A 31 -12.45 14.99 -8.11
N TYR A 32 -12.79 15.98 -7.33
CA TYR A 32 -12.53 16.02 -5.90
C TYR A 32 -13.85 15.89 -5.15
N ASP A 33 -13.92 14.95 -4.22
CA ASP A 33 -15.09 14.68 -3.41
C ASP A 33 -14.69 14.21 -2.02
N GLU A 34 -15.38 14.70 -0.98
CA GLU A 34 -15.15 14.36 0.43
C GLU A 34 -13.65 14.35 0.85
N GLY A 35 -12.88 15.33 0.37
CA GLY A 35 -11.46 15.45 0.73
C GLY A 35 -10.52 14.54 -0.06
N ARG A 36 -11.01 13.87 -1.12
CA ARG A 36 -10.23 12.90 -1.89
C ARG A 36 -10.34 13.11 -3.39
N TRP A 37 -9.26 12.78 -4.10
CA TRP A 37 -9.26 12.77 -5.56
C TRP A 37 -9.68 11.42 -6.12
N PHE A 38 -10.58 11.46 -7.10
CA PHE A 38 -11.04 10.31 -7.86
C PHE A 38 -10.72 10.51 -9.34
N ALA A 39 -10.42 9.40 -10.03
CA ALA A 39 -10.05 9.42 -11.43
C ALA A 39 -10.93 8.47 -12.26
N LYS A 40 -11.39 8.96 -13.41
CA LYS A 40 -12.07 8.17 -14.45
C LYS A 40 -11.08 7.86 -15.55
N TRP A 41 -10.69 6.61 -15.64
CA TRP A 41 -9.78 6.11 -16.67
C TRP A 41 -10.55 5.62 -17.89
N CYS A 42 -9.95 5.73 -19.08
CA CYS A 42 -10.52 5.13 -20.30
C CYS A 42 -10.60 3.59 -20.14
N PRO A 43 -11.49 2.90 -20.90
CA PRO A 43 -11.66 1.44 -20.79
C PRO A 43 -10.37 0.67 -21.00
N ARG A 44 -9.57 1.06 -22.01
CA ARG A 44 -8.25 0.46 -22.28
C ARG A 44 -7.31 0.59 -21.08
N SER A 45 -7.22 1.79 -20.48
CA SER A 45 -6.38 2.02 -19.31
C SER A 45 -6.81 1.21 -18.10
N ARG A 46 -8.12 0.97 -17.92
CA ARG A 46 -8.61 0.08 -16.84
C ARG A 46 -8.15 -1.36 -17.02
N VAL A 47 -8.12 -1.85 -18.28
CA VAL A 47 -7.59 -3.19 -18.58
C VAL A 47 -6.08 -3.25 -18.32
N ILE A 48 -5.31 -2.26 -18.78
CA ILE A 48 -3.87 -2.16 -18.52
C ILE A 48 -3.58 -2.12 -17.03
N GLN A 49 -4.31 -1.30 -16.26
CA GLN A 49 -4.16 -1.24 -14.80
C GLN A 49 -4.50 -2.57 -14.13
N ARG A 50 -5.47 -3.32 -14.65
CA ARG A 50 -5.82 -4.64 -14.11
C ARG A 50 -4.69 -5.64 -14.32
N ILE A 51 -4.13 -5.69 -15.52
CA ILE A 51 -2.97 -6.54 -15.85
C ILE A 51 -1.77 -6.13 -14.98
N ALA A 52 -1.47 -4.82 -14.93
CA ALA A 52 -0.38 -4.31 -14.09
C ALA A 52 -0.58 -4.63 -12.61
N LEU A 53 -1.81 -4.58 -12.09
CA LEU A 53 -2.12 -4.94 -10.72
C LEU A 53 -1.80 -6.42 -10.42
N ASP A 54 -2.14 -7.31 -11.33
CA ASP A 54 -1.93 -8.75 -11.12
C ASP A 54 -0.44 -9.09 -11.23
N LEU A 55 0.31 -8.48 -12.17
CA LEU A 55 1.77 -8.56 -12.26
C LEU A 55 2.46 -7.99 -11.02
N LEU A 56 2.11 -6.78 -10.60
CA LEU A 56 2.66 -6.15 -9.39
C LEU A 56 2.37 -6.97 -8.13
N ARG A 57 1.20 -7.58 -8.01
CA ARG A 57 0.90 -8.47 -6.87
C ARG A 57 1.82 -9.68 -6.84
N HIS A 58 2.14 -10.23 -8.00
CA HIS A 58 3.06 -11.35 -8.11
C HIS A 58 4.47 -10.90 -7.69
N ASP A 59 5.00 -9.86 -8.31
CA ASP A 59 6.37 -9.41 -8.13
C ASP A 59 6.63 -8.82 -6.74
N LEU A 60 5.67 -8.06 -6.20
CA LEU A 60 5.79 -7.46 -4.88
C LEU A 60 5.51 -8.43 -3.72
N LYS A 61 5.01 -9.63 -3.98
CA LYS A 61 4.67 -10.61 -2.93
C LYS A 61 5.80 -10.85 -1.90
N PRO A 62 7.08 -10.98 -2.29
CA PRO A 62 8.18 -11.15 -1.33
C PRO A 62 8.44 -9.92 -0.46
N HIS A 63 8.09 -8.73 -0.96
CA HIS A 63 8.37 -7.44 -0.33
C HIS A 63 7.25 -6.96 0.60
N LEU A 64 6.05 -7.51 0.45
CA LEU A 64 4.87 -7.11 1.22
C LEU A 64 4.77 -7.85 2.56
N SER A 65 4.54 -7.09 3.63
CA SER A 65 4.43 -7.64 4.97
C SER A 65 3.09 -8.36 5.20
N ARG A 66 3.12 -9.54 5.79
CA ARG A 66 1.93 -10.25 6.29
C ARG A 66 1.18 -9.49 7.40
N ARG A 67 1.78 -8.46 7.97
CA ARG A 67 1.16 -7.58 8.98
C ARG A 67 0.23 -6.55 8.35
N CYS A 68 0.38 -6.28 7.06
CA CYS A 68 -0.51 -5.49 6.23
C CYS A 68 -1.73 -6.33 5.83
N LYS A 69 -2.84 -6.18 6.55
CA LYS A 69 -3.99 -7.10 6.49
C LYS A 69 -5.00 -6.83 5.38
N HIS A 70 -5.01 -5.66 4.77
CA HIS A 70 -5.96 -5.35 3.69
C HIS A 70 -5.61 -6.01 2.35
N LEU A 71 -4.36 -6.44 2.17
CA LEU A 71 -3.93 -7.08 0.94
C LEU A 71 -4.55 -8.48 0.79
N LYS A 72 -4.80 -8.86 -0.45
CA LYS A 72 -5.40 -10.16 -0.78
C LYS A 72 -4.57 -11.31 -0.18
N GLY A 73 -5.23 -12.23 0.50
CA GLY A 73 -4.56 -13.38 1.16
C GLY A 73 -3.92 -13.08 2.52
N HIS A 74 -4.01 -11.84 3.04
CA HIS A 74 -3.44 -11.46 4.34
C HIS A 74 -4.44 -11.47 5.49
N GLY A 75 -5.66 -11.98 5.29
CA GLY A 75 -6.67 -12.24 6.32
C GLY A 75 -7.80 -11.22 6.40
N GLY A 76 -7.66 -10.02 5.83
CA GLY A 76 -8.69 -8.99 5.81
C GLY A 76 -9.15 -8.54 7.22
N VAL A 77 -10.24 -7.78 7.28
CA VAL A 77 -10.81 -7.26 8.54
C VAL A 77 -11.17 -8.40 9.50
N LYS A 78 -11.93 -9.39 9.01
CA LYS A 78 -12.40 -10.51 9.86
C LYS A 78 -11.24 -11.30 10.48
N GLY A 79 -10.19 -11.56 9.69
CA GLY A 79 -8.98 -12.25 10.16
C GLY A 79 -8.21 -11.41 11.18
N THR A 80 -8.12 -10.12 10.96
CA THR A 80 -7.46 -9.17 11.87
C THR A 80 -8.16 -9.10 13.22
N VAL A 81 -9.49 -8.94 13.24
CA VAL A 81 -10.27 -8.89 14.47
C VAL A 81 -10.17 -10.22 15.24
N ARG A 82 -10.27 -11.35 14.55
CA ARG A 82 -10.10 -12.67 15.16
C ARG A 82 -8.72 -12.85 15.78
N TYR A 83 -7.68 -12.41 15.10
CA TYR A 83 -6.32 -12.45 15.63
C TYR A 83 -6.16 -11.56 16.86
N LEU A 84 -6.59 -10.30 16.79
CA LEU A 84 -6.49 -9.36 17.92
C LEU A 84 -7.26 -9.86 19.15
N ARG A 85 -8.47 -10.39 18.98
CA ARG A 85 -9.26 -10.98 20.09
C ARG A 85 -8.52 -12.11 20.83
N ARG A 86 -7.72 -12.91 20.12
CA ARG A 86 -6.95 -14.03 20.73
C ARG A 86 -5.76 -13.58 21.55
N VAL A 87 -5.24 -12.39 21.28
CA VAL A 87 -3.97 -11.95 21.84
C VAL A 87 -4.09 -10.75 22.79
N VAL A 88 -5.15 -9.95 22.69
CA VAL A 88 -5.29 -8.66 23.39
C VAL A 88 -5.13 -8.77 24.91
N ASP A 89 -5.70 -9.81 25.53
CA ASP A 89 -5.65 -10.02 26.98
C ASP A 89 -4.23 -10.24 27.54
N ARG A 90 -3.26 -10.53 26.66
CA ARG A 90 -1.85 -10.71 27.04
C ARG A 90 -1.08 -9.39 27.10
N TYR A 91 -1.72 -8.27 26.72
CA TYR A 91 -1.08 -6.96 26.58
C TYR A 91 -1.85 -5.90 27.37
N ARG A 92 -1.12 -5.16 28.19
CA ARG A 92 -1.70 -4.13 29.06
C ARG A 92 -1.82 -2.77 28.37
N TYR A 93 -1.02 -2.52 27.36
CA TYR A 93 -0.91 -1.21 26.71
C TYR A 93 -1.22 -1.32 25.25
N VAL A 94 -2.07 -0.40 24.77
CA VAL A 94 -2.53 -0.32 23.37
C VAL A 94 -2.27 1.08 22.84
N ALA A 95 -1.83 1.19 21.59
CA ALA A 95 -1.87 2.43 20.83
C ALA A 95 -2.42 2.16 19.44
N ARG A 96 -3.31 3.04 18.98
CA ARG A 96 -3.83 3.08 17.61
C ARG A 96 -3.31 4.34 16.94
N PHE A 97 -3.02 4.22 15.66
CA PHE A 97 -2.57 5.30 14.81
C PHE A 97 -3.33 5.27 13.51
N ASP A 98 -3.55 6.46 12.97
CA ASP A 98 -4.13 6.72 11.67
C ASP A 98 -3.30 7.78 10.96
N VAL A 99 -3.07 7.60 9.65
CA VAL A 99 -2.27 8.54 8.85
C VAL A 99 -3.19 9.60 8.26
N MET A 100 -2.86 10.86 8.52
CA MET A 100 -3.60 12.00 7.97
C MET A 100 -3.48 12.05 6.46
N ALA A 101 -4.62 12.15 5.76
CA ALA A 101 -4.68 12.32 4.30
C ALA A 101 -3.71 11.36 3.58
N TYR A 102 -3.81 10.06 3.89
CA TYR A 102 -2.79 9.09 3.50
C TYR A 102 -2.52 9.08 2.00
N TYR A 103 -3.57 8.92 1.19
CA TYR A 103 -3.40 8.85 -0.26
C TYR A 103 -2.86 10.15 -0.86
N GLU A 104 -3.27 11.28 -0.32
CA GLU A 104 -2.82 12.61 -0.75
C GLU A 104 -1.37 12.90 -0.34
N SER A 105 -0.87 12.17 0.66
CA SER A 105 0.48 12.34 1.22
C SER A 105 1.53 11.43 0.60
N VAL A 106 1.16 10.45 -0.24
CA VAL A 106 2.10 9.52 -0.87
C VAL A 106 3.07 10.29 -1.77
N ASP A 107 4.35 10.29 -1.43
CA ASP A 107 5.43 10.92 -2.21
C ASP A 107 5.84 10.00 -3.36
N HIS A 108 5.76 10.50 -4.60
CA HIS A 108 6.01 9.70 -5.80
C HIS A 108 7.46 9.22 -5.89
N ALA A 109 8.42 10.05 -5.46
CA ALA A 109 9.85 9.69 -5.51
C ALA A 109 10.17 8.57 -4.51
N LEU A 110 9.62 8.65 -3.29
CA LEU A 110 9.78 7.59 -2.30
C LEU A 110 9.14 6.27 -2.75
N LEU A 111 7.93 6.34 -3.32
CA LEU A 111 7.25 5.15 -3.84
C LEU A 111 8.04 4.51 -5.00
N ARG A 112 8.56 5.33 -5.93
CA ARG A 112 9.43 4.85 -7.02
C ARG A 112 10.65 4.14 -6.47
N GLY A 113 11.36 4.75 -5.50
CA GLY A 113 12.50 4.11 -4.85
C GLY A 113 12.17 2.78 -4.14
N LEU A 114 10.93 2.57 -3.70
CA LEU A 114 10.47 1.28 -3.17
C LEU A 114 10.30 0.25 -4.29
N LEU A 115 9.75 0.65 -5.45
CA LEU A 115 9.60 -0.20 -6.63
C LEU A 115 10.97 -0.59 -7.22
N ASP A 116 11.92 0.34 -7.27
CA ASP A 116 13.31 0.08 -7.71
C ASP A 116 13.98 -0.97 -6.83
N ARG A 117 13.88 -0.81 -5.51
CA ARG A 117 14.43 -1.79 -4.54
C ARG A 117 13.75 -3.16 -4.63
N ALA A 118 12.51 -3.20 -5.06
CA ALA A 118 11.78 -4.45 -5.27
C ALA A 118 12.10 -5.10 -6.64
N GLY A 119 12.92 -4.46 -7.48
CA GLY A 119 13.30 -4.97 -8.80
C GLY A 119 12.16 -5.00 -9.80
N ILE A 120 11.18 -4.08 -9.68
CA ILE A 120 10.04 -4.01 -10.60
C ILE A 120 10.52 -3.55 -11.97
N ASP A 121 10.05 -4.23 -13.01
CA ASP A 121 10.46 -3.92 -14.38
C ASP A 121 10.01 -2.52 -14.85
N ALA A 122 10.72 -1.99 -15.87
CA ALA A 122 10.56 -0.62 -16.34
C ALA A 122 9.15 -0.34 -16.92
N ASP A 123 8.50 -1.31 -17.57
CA ASP A 123 7.16 -1.11 -18.13
C ASP A 123 6.11 -0.99 -17.03
N LEU A 124 6.19 -1.81 -15.99
CA LEU A 124 5.33 -1.68 -14.81
C LEU A 124 5.59 -0.37 -14.07
N GLN A 125 6.85 0.02 -13.90
CA GLN A 125 7.19 1.29 -13.26
C GLN A 125 6.65 2.49 -14.06
N ARG A 126 6.70 2.45 -15.40
CA ARG A 126 6.10 3.48 -16.23
C ARG A 126 4.58 3.57 -16.05
N ILE A 127 3.87 2.43 -16.04
CA ILE A 127 2.43 2.42 -15.79
C ILE A 127 2.11 3.01 -14.41
N VAL A 128 2.89 2.69 -13.38
CA VAL A 128 2.73 3.29 -12.05
C VAL A 128 3.02 4.78 -12.08
N ALA A 129 4.05 5.22 -12.81
CA ALA A 129 4.37 6.65 -12.97
C ALA A 129 3.21 7.41 -13.63
N ASP A 130 2.64 6.90 -14.73
CA ASP A 130 1.45 7.47 -15.37
C ASP A 130 0.26 7.51 -14.40
N TYR A 131 0.03 6.41 -13.64
CA TYR A 131 -1.06 6.32 -12.69
C TYR A 131 -0.99 7.37 -11.58
N LEU A 132 0.21 7.74 -11.17
CA LEU A 132 0.45 8.76 -10.15
C LEU A 132 0.45 10.18 -10.74
N ALA A 133 1.14 10.38 -11.87
CA ALA A 133 1.38 11.71 -12.43
C ALA A 133 0.16 12.29 -13.14
N LEU A 134 -0.64 11.47 -13.85
CA LEU A 134 -1.79 11.98 -14.61
C LEU A 134 -2.86 12.65 -13.73
N PRO A 135 -3.16 12.16 -12.51
CA PRO A 135 -4.05 12.87 -11.58
C PRO A 135 -3.38 14.06 -10.86
N ASP A 136 -2.06 14.09 -10.75
CA ASP A 136 -1.30 15.17 -10.10
C ASP A 136 -1.13 16.38 -11.04
N ARG A 137 -2.25 17.02 -11.39
CA ARG A 137 -2.23 18.20 -12.27
C ARG A 137 -1.38 19.36 -11.76
N PRO A 138 -1.32 19.66 -10.43
CA PRO A 138 -0.42 20.67 -9.90
C PRO A 138 1.07 20.28 -9.98
N ASN A 139 1.40 19.05 -10.40
CA ASN A 139 2.75 18.50 -10.46
C ASN A 139 3.51 18.62 -9.13
N THR A 140 2.81 18.26 -8.05
CA THR A 140 3.36 18.33 -6.68
C THR A 140 4.32 17.18 -6.38
N GLY A 141 4.34 16.13 -7.21
CA GLY A 141 5.07 14.89 -6.98
C GLY A 141 4.50 14.08 -5.81
N LYS A 142 3.22 14.33 -5.46
CA LYS A 142 2.53 13.69 -4.34
C LYS A 142 1.10 13.31 -4.71
N GLY A 143 0.60 12.37 -3.95
CA GLY A 143 -0.80 11.98 -4.01
C GLY A 143 -1.07 10.78 -4.90
N MET A 144 -2.17 10.12 -4.57
CA MET A 144 -2.67 8.95 -5.27
C MET A 144 -4.19 8.96 -5.19
N VAL A 145 -4.86 8.63 -6.29
CA VAL A 145 -6.33 8.68 -6.35
C VAL A 145 -6.98 7.66 -5.42
N ALA A 146 -8.03 8.08 -4.74
CA ALA A 146 -8.87 7.19 -3.94
C ALA A 146 -9.67 6.25 -4.85
N GLY A 147 -9.96 5.03 -4.37
CA GLY A 147 -10.73 4.04 -5.13
C GLY A 147 -10.07 3.51 -6.40
N GLY A 148 -8.85 3.93 -6.71
CA GLY A 148 -8.11 3.47 -7.87
C GLY A 148 -7.66 2.00 -7.74
N SER A 149 -7.54 1.31 -8.87
CA SER A 149 -7.23 -0.14 -8.89
C SER A 149 -5.87 -0.48 -8.28
N LEU A 150 -4.85 0.38 -8.48
CA LEU A 150 -3.49 0.18 -7.97
C LEU A 150 -3.30 0.74 -6.55
N SER A 151 -4.11 1.71 -6.13
CA SER A 151 -3.91 2.44 -4.88
C SER A 151 -3.79 1.58 -3.63
N PRO A 152 -4.60 0.51 -3.41
CA PRO A 152 -4.45 -0.32 -2.22
C PRO A 152 -3.12 -1.08 -2.17
N LEU A 153 -2.62 -1.53 -3.32
CA LEU A 153 -1.36 -2.26 -3.40
C LEU A 153 -0.16 -1.32 -3.20
N LEU A 154 -0.16 -0.19 -3.91
CA LEU A 154 0.89 0.82 -3.83
C LEU A 154 0.95 1.46 -2.43
N GLY A 155 -0.20 1.76 -1.83
CA GLY A 155 -0.27 2.19 -0.45
C GLY A 155 0.19 1.11 0.53
N GLY A 156 -0.10 -0.17 0.25
CA GLY A 156 0.46 -1.30 0.99
C GLY A 156 1.98 -1.31 0.97
N LEU A 157 2.57 -1.11 -0.21
CA LEU A 157 4.02 -1.04 -0.41
C LEU A 157 4.66 0.17 0.27
N TYR A 158 4.03 1.35 0.18
CA TYR A 158 4.57 2.60 0.72
C TYR A 158 4.85 2.54 2.22
N LEU A 159 4.02 1.83 2.99
CA LEU A 159 4.22 1.63 4.44
C LEU A 159 5.03 0.37 4.79
N THR A 160 5.63 -0.31 3.82
CA THR A 160 6.46 -1.49 4.08
C THR A 160 7.66 -1.21 5.00
N PRO A 161 8.36 -0.06 4.93
CA PRO A 161 9.42 0.26 5.88
C PRO A 161 8.94 0.27 7.34
N LEU A 162 7.72 0.76 7.58
CA LEU A 162 7.09 0.72 8.90
C LEU A 162 6.80 -0.72 9.33
N ASP A 163 6.19 -1.51 8.45
CA ASP A 163 5.87 -2.92 8.71
C ASP A 163 7.12 -3.74 9.05
N GLN A 164 8.20 -3.56 8.29
CA GLN A 164 9.47 -4.26 8.49
C GLN A 164 10.11 -3.87 9.82
N SER A 165 10.08 -2.59 10.16
CA SER A 165 10.66 -2.09 11.40
C SER A 165 9.89 -2.58 12.62
N MET A 166 8.56 -2.45 12.62
CA MET A 166 7.68 -2.93 13.69
C MET A 166 7.64 -4.45 13.79
N GLY A 167 7.88 -5.14 12.68
CA GLY A 167 7.89 -6.60 12.61
C GLY A 167 9.06 -7.28 13.31
N LYS A 168 10.15 -6.56 13.54
CA LYS A 168 11.38 -7.11 14.16
C LYS A 168 11.24 -7.33 15.66
N ASP A 169 10.39 -6.59 16.35
CA ASP A 169 10.22 -6.72 17.80
C ASP A 169 9.08 -7.67 18.14
N THR A 170 9.44 -8.89 18.57
CA THR A 170 8.48 -9.95 18.93
C THR A 170 7.79 -9.73 20.28
N ARG A 171 8.23 -8.73 21.08
CA ARG A 171 7.66 -8.39 22.39
C ARG A 171 6.38 -7.58 22.26
N MET A 172 6.05 -7.14 21.04
CA MET A 172 4.88 -6.35 20.71
C MET A 172 4.07 -7.04 19.61
N VAL A 173 2.77 -6.77 19.57
CA VAL A 173 1.93 -7.08 18.43
C VAL A 173 1.76 -5.81 17.61
N TYR A 174 2.05 -5.90 16.33
CA TYR A 174 1.80 -4.86 15.35
C TYR A 174 0.93 -5.42 14.24
N VAL A 175 -0.16 -4.74 13.92
CA VAL A 175 -1.09 -5.08 12.83
C VAL A 175 -1.52 -3.80 12.14
N ARG A 176 -1.50 -3.82 10.81
CA ARG A 176 -1.93 -2.69 9.97
C ARG A 176 -3.05 -3.12 9.01
N TYR A 177 -4.02 -2.24 8.87
CA TYR A 177 -5.06 -2.31 7.85
C TYR A 177 -5.13 -0.99 7.10
N MET A 178 -4.68 -0.94 5.84
CA MET A 178 -4.47 0.30 5.07
C MET A 178 -3.48 1.23 5.81
N ASP A 179 -3.96 2.40 6.19
CA ASP A 179 -3.30 3.46 6.93
C ASP A 179 -3.52 3.39 8.45
N ASP A 180 -4.52 2.63 8.87
CA ASP A 180 -4.78 2.33 10.29
C ASP A 180 -3.84 1.24 10.82
N PHE A 181 -3.22 1.45 11.99
CA PHE A 181 -2.44 0.40 12.64
C PHE A 181 -2.53 0.44 14.16
N VAL A 182 -2.39 -0.74 14.74
CA VAL A 182 -2.51 -0.98 16.18
C VAL A 182 -1.24 -1.65 16.69
N ILE A 183 -0.80 -1.20 17.86
CA ILE A 183 0.29 -1.81 18.63
C ILE A 183 -0.23 -2.23 19.99
N LEU A 184 0.09 -3.47 20.36
CA LEU A 184 -0.12 -3.99 21.69
C LEU A 184 1.23 -4.24 22.36
N ALA A 185 1.44 -3.76 23.57
CA ALA A 185 2.68 -3.92 24.33
C ALA A 185 2.41 -4.37 25.75
N ARG A 186 3.30 -5.21 26.29
CA ARG A 186 3.22 -5.68 27.70
C ARG A 186 3.61 -4.62 28.70
N THR A 187 4.53 -3.73 28.33
CA THR A 187 5.06 -2.68 29.21
C THR A 187 4.93 -1.30 28.57
N ARG A 188 4.78 -0.28 29.42
CA ARG A 188 4.76 1.13 28.99
C ARG A 188 6.05 1.54 28.26
N TRP A 189 7.17 0.96 28.66
CA TRP A 189 8.47 1.25 28.04
C TRP A 189 8.52 0.76 26.58
N HIS A 190 8.07 -0.47 26.32
CA HIS A 190 8.00 -1.01 24.96
C HIS A 190 7.07 -0.18 24.08
N LEU A 191 5.89 0.21 24.63
CA LEU A 191 4.96 1.07 23.87
C LEU A 191 5.59 2.41 23.53
N LYS A 192 6.21 3.11 24.51
CA LYS A 192 6.87 4.39 24.25
C LYS A 192 8.01 4.28 23.24
N LYS A 193 8.78 3.20 23.27
CA LYS A 193 9.82 2.92 22.27
C LYS A 193 9.22 2.76 20.87
N ALA A 194 8.15 1.98 20.74
CA ALA A 194 7.45 1.79 19.48
C ALA A 194 6.88 3.10 18.93
N ILE A 195 6.22 3.89 19.76
CA ILE A 195 5.68 5.19 19.38
C ILE A 195 6.76 6.10 18.80
N ARG A 196 7.91 6.24 19.47
CA ARG A 196 9.04 7.05 18.97
C ARG A 196 9.55 6.54 17.61
N GLN A 197 9.62 5.23 17.43
CA GLN A 197 10.07 4.62 16.19
C GLN A 197 9.06 4.86 15.05
N ILE A 198 7.76 4.79 15.34
CA ILE A 198 6.70 5.09 14.38
C ILE A 198 6.81 6.54 13.90
N TYR A 199 6.87 7.51 14.82
CA TYR A 199 6.98 8.93 14.45
C TYR A 199 8.20 9.20 13.58
N ARG A 200 9.34 8.56 13.85
CA ARG A 200 10.54 8.70 13.03
C ARG A 200 10.30 8.16 11.62
N ILE A 201 9.80 6.92 11.50
CA ILE A 201 9.61 6.27 10.19
C ILE A 201 8.53 6.99 9.37
N THR A 202 7.44 7.41 9.99
CA THR A 202 6.41 8.17 9.29
C THR A 202 6.91 9.54 8.84
N ALA A 203 7.78 10.19 9.60
CA ALA A 203 8.46 11.42 9.18
C ALA A 203 9.40 11.16 7.98
N ASP A 204 10.19 10.08 7.99
CA ASP A 204 11.06 9.68 6.88
C ASP A 204 10.23 9.38 5.60
N LEU A 205 9.02 8.86 5.77
CA LEU A 205 8.03 8.65 4.70
C LEU A 205 7.23 9.92 4.36
N LYS A 206 7.54 11.08 4.93
CA LYS A 206 6.82 12.35 4.76
C LYS A 206 5.33 12.28 5.10
N LEU A 207 4.96 11.39 6.02
CA LEU A 207 3.59 11.19 6.49
C LEU A 207 3.36 11.88 7.84
N ARG A 208 2.10 12.28 8.09
CA ARG A 208 1.64 12.82 9.37
C ARG A 208 0.63 11.88 10.00
N LEU A 209 0.69 11.75 11.31
CA LEU A 209 -0.29 10.96 12.06
C LEU A 209 -1.33 11.89 12.69
N HIS A 210 -2.59 11.41 12.78
CA HIS A 210 -3.59 12.06 13.62
C HIS A 210 -3.10 12.08 15.07
N ARG A 211 -3.41 13.19 15.79
CA ARG A 211 -3.09 13.35 17.21
C ARG A 211 -4.09 12.61 18.09
#